data_024557a38485970183fdf906cbf9e0e0
#
_entry.id   024557a38485970183fdf906cbf9e0e0
#
_cell.length_a   1.000
_cell.length_b   1.000
_cell.length_c   1.000
_cell.angle_alpha   90.00
_cell.angle_beta   90.00
_cell.angle_gamma   90.00
#
_symmetry.space_group_name_H-M   'P 1'
#
loop_
_entity.id
_entity.type
_entity.pdbx_description
1 polymer ?
#
loop_
_entity_poly.entity_id
_entity_poly.type
_entity_poly.pdbx_seq_one_letter_code
_entity_poly.pdbx_strand_id
1 'polypeptide(L)'
;MIRNKTWIPVFIIVVSFIWHPQLADSKVSVTTKNEPNLIAVGALFNGTQLTVSGEVGIENDVVVLVRGKQEALTLKKKGKALGLLWMNLGDVHFKKVPTLYLLYSSETNMDSTASNPKTLEKLGIGFEYLKKEMEIEAPQADRDRLANEFLKLKQKQGLYAFHPGKISFEQKNDTEKSFTAGVWIPPRIPFGEYQINVMEMNNGHIIDTAHHELKVKEDGIPLMLSSLAFNHSLLYGFFAVLVAVVAGLAMDFFFGSGKGGGAH
;
A
#
# COMPACT_ATOMS: atom_id res chain seq x y z
N MET A 1 -11.80 16.51 -96.50
CA MET A 1 -10.86 17.01 -95.47
C MET A 1 -11.69 17.29 -94.21
N ILE A 2 -11.87 16.27 -93.33
CA ILE A 2 -12.80 16.29 -92.20
C ILE A 2 -11.96 16.35 -90.98
N ARG A 3 -12.09 17.39 -90.17
CA ARG A 3 -11.33 17.62 -88.92
C ARG A 3 -12.21 17.21 -87.74
N ASN A 4 -11.92 16.05 -87.20
CA ASN A 4 -12.58 15.57 -85.98
C ASN A 4 -12.13 16.38 -84.79
N LYS A 5 -13.11 16.98 -84.07
CA LYS A 5 -12.94 17.68 -82.80
C LYS A 5 -13.32 16.69 -81.70
N THR A 6 -12.33 16.16 -81.05
CA THR A 6 -12.54 15.31 -79.86
C THR A 6 -12.85 16.20 -78.65
N TRP A 7 -14.02 16.06 -78.10
CA TRP A 7 -14.42 16.64 -76.82
C TRP A 7 -13.94 15.70 -75.68
N ILE A 8 -13.12 16.24 -74.77
CA ILE A 8 -12.71 15.57 -73.56
C ILE A 8 -13.64 16.06 -72.41
N PRO A 9 -14.43 15.20 -71.73
CA PRO A 9 -15.19 15.65 -70.60
C PRO A 9 -14.25 15.79 -69.40
N VAL A 10 -14.16 17.01 -68.84
CA VAL A 10 -13.49 17.28 -67.58
C VAL A 10 -14.37 16.77 -66.44
N PHE A 11 -13.94 15.68 -65.84
CA PHE A 11 -14.53 15.16 -64.60
C PHE A 11 -14.04 16.03 -63.45
N ILE A 12 -14.89 16.90 -62.91
CA ILE A 12 -14.64 17.63 -61.66
C ILE A 12 -14.94 16.69 -60.53
N ILE A 13 -13.88 16.13 -59.89
CA ILE A 13 -13.98 15.39 -58.66
C ILE A 13 -14.13 16.41 -57.51
N VAL A 14 -15.36 16.59 -57.03
CA VAL A 14 -15.61 17.35 -55.81
C VAL A 14 -15.27 16.42 -54.63
N VAL A 15 -14.06 16.57 -54.10
CA VAL A 15 -13.66 15.93 -52.83
C VAL A 15 -14.34 16.72 -51.71
N SER A 16 -15.51 16.24 -51.26
CA SER A 16 -16.16 16.72 -50.04
C SER A 16 -15.32 16.28 -48.86
N PHE A 17 -14.52 17.21 -48.34
CA PHE A 17 -13.80 17.07 -47.07
C PHE A 17 -14.86 17.07 -45.96
N ILE A 18 -15.33 15.89 -45.54
CA ILE A 18 -16.18 15.74 -44.37
C ILE A 18 -15.28 16.02 -43.16
N TRP A 19 -15.34 17.26 -42.71
CA TRP A 19 -14.76 17.67 -41.44
C TRP A 19 -15.55 16.98 -40.32
N HIS A 20 -15.08 15.83 -39.86
CA HIS A 20 -15.55 15.25 -38.61
C HIS A 20 -14.93 16.10 -37.51
N PRO A 21 -15.74 16.82 -36.69
CA PRO A 21 -15.20 17.35 -35.47
C PRO A 21 -14.81 16.12 -34.63
N GLN A 22 -13.52 15.85 -34.47
CA GLN A 22 -13.05 15.02 -33.38
C GLN A 22 -13.47 15.77 -32.12
N LEU A 23 -14.54 15.26 -31.48
CA LEU A 23 -14.76 15.53 -30.08
C LEU A 23 -13.47 15.08 -29.39
N ALA A 24 -12.62 16.03 -29.08
CA ALA A 24 -11.52 15.82 -28.18
C ALA A 24 -12.19 15.42 -26.86
N ASP A 25 -12.25 14.12 -26.60
CA ASP A 25 -12.54 13.56 -25.29
C ASP A 25 -11.40 14.11 -24.41
N SER A 26 -11.70 15.18 -23.70
CA SER A 26 -10.79 15.78 -22.74
C SER A 26 -10.70 14.80 -21.59
N LYS A 27 -9.85 13.78 -21.79
CA LYS A 27 -9.49 12.83 -20.75
C LYS A 27 -8.72 13.65 -19.72
N VAL A 28 -9.40 14.08 -18.67
CA VAL A 28 -8.74 14.65 -17.49
C VAL A 28 -7.84 13.56 -16.96
N SER A 29 -6.57 13.67 -17.25
CA SER A 29 -5.55 12.75 -16.73
C SER A 29 -5.41 13.05 -15.25
N VAL A 30 -5.56 12.02 -14.40
CA VAL A 30 -5.35 12.14 -12.96
C VAL A 30 -3.90 12.59 -12.73
N THR A 31 -3.74 13.89 -12.46
CA THR A 31 -2.45 14.44 -12.04
C THR A 31 -2.34 14.29 -10.54
N THR A 32 -1.45 13.43 -10.07
CA THR A 32 -1.33 13.13 -8.64
C THR A 32 0.09 13.32 -8.13
N LYS A 33 0.21 13.63 -6.84
CA LYS A 33 1.48 13.79 -6.11
C LYS A 33 1.39 13.04 -4.79
N ASN A 34 2.50 12.43 -4.39
CA ASN A 34 2.65 11.83 -3.07
C ASN A 34 3.85 12.42 -2.34
N GLU A 35 3.67 12.79 -1.08
CA GLU A 35 4.72 13.34 -0.23
C GLU A 35 4.65 12.75 1.19
N PRO A 36 5.75 12.23 1.73
CA PRO A 36 7.05 11.97 1.09
C PRO A 36 7.04 10.71 0.18
N ASN A 37 7.92 10.62 -0.80
CA ASN A 37 8.12 9.42 -1.62
C ASN A 37 9.13 8.42 -1.01
N LEU A 38 9.81 8.83 0.06
CA LEU A 38 10.74 8.03 0.85
C LEU A 38 10.44 8.19 2.33
N ILE A 39 10.22 7.06 3.01
CA ILE A 39 10.06 7.00 4.46
C ILE A 39 11.30 6.34 5.07
N ALA A 40 11.94 7.06 5.97
CA ALA A 40 13.05 6.58 6.76
C ALA A 40 12.54 6.03 8.11
N VAL A 41 12.78 4.75 8.37
CA VAL A 41 12.31 4.05 9.58
C VAL A 41 13.49 3.81 10.50
N GLY A 42 13.59 4.60 11.54
CA GLY A 42 14.60 4.47 12.61
C GLY A 42 14.03 3.78 13.86
N ALA A 43 14.86 3.68 14.90
CA ALA A 43 14.52 3.02 16.16
C ALA A 43 13.30 3.65 16.89
N LEU A 44 13.04 4.92 16.68
CA LEU A 44 11.94 5.68 17.30
C LEU A 44 10.77 5.93 16.34
N PHE A 45 10.74 5.25 15.20
CA PHE A 45 9.67 5.43 14.22
C PHE A 45 8.34 4.94 14.80
N ASN A 46 7.36 5.84 14.88
CA ASN A 46 6.02 5.55 15.41
C ASN A 46 4.92 5.75 14.36
N GLY A 47 5.24 5.53 13.09
CA GLY A 47 4.35 5.80 11.98
C GLY A 47 4.51 7.23 11.45
N THR A 48 3.96 7.48 10.28
CA THR A 48 3.95 8.79 9.64
C THR A 48 2.74 8.97 8.75
N GLN A 49 2.41 10.21 8.44
CA GLN A 49 1.36 10.53 7.48
C GLN A 49 1.97 10.75 6.10
N LEU A 50 1.44 10.04 5.13
CA LEU A 50 1.69 10.24 3.70
C LEU A 50 0.53 11.05 3.14
N THR A 51 0.81 12.14 2.46
CA THR A 51 -0.20 12.94 1.76
C THR A 51 -0.23 12.55 0.30
N VAL A 52 -1.38 12.13 -0.19
CA VAL A 52 -1.66 11.87 -1.61
C VAL A 52 -2.65 12.91 -2.06
N SER A 53 -2.31 13.70 -3.07
CA SER A 53 -3.16 14.77 -3.59
C SER A 53 -3.18 14.76 -5.11
N GLY A 54 -4.21 15.37 -5.68
CA GLY A 54 -4.34 15.47 -7.14
C GLY A 54 -5.62 16.16 -7.56
N GLU A 55 -5.93 16.06 -8.85
CA GLU A 55 -7.09 16.67 -9.47
C GLU A 55 -7.90 15.61 -10.20
N VAL A 56 -9.23 15.71 -10.11
CA VAL A 56 -10.19 14.78 -10.72
C VAL A 56 -11.42 15.55 -11.21
N GLY A 57 -12.21 14.92 -12.07
CA GLY A 57 -13.49 15.49 -12.52
C GLY A 57 -14.45 15.77 -11.36
N ILE A 58 -15.28 16.83 -11.48
CA ILE A 58 -16.16 17.29 -10.40
C ILE A 58 -17.14 16.20 -9.91
N GLU A 59 -17.63 15.36 -10.83
CA GLU A 59 -18.58 14.28 -10.55
C GLU A 59 -17.92 12.96 -10.15
N ASN A 60 -16.58 12.90 -10.11
CA ASN A 60 -15.86 11.66 -9.94
C ASN A 60 -15.43 11.45 -8.50
N ASP A 61 -15.43 10.19 -8.09
CA ASP A 61 -14.91 9.71 -6.83
C ASP A 61 -13.45 9.30 -6.92
N VAL A 62 -12.80 9.19 -5.77
CA VAL A 62 -11.39 8.79 -5.69
C VAL A 62 -11.24 7.62 -4.74
N VAL A 63 -10.44 6.65 -5.16
CA VAL A 63 -9.97 5.56 -4.32
C VAL A 63 -8.45 5.54 -4.36
N VAL A 64 -7.83 5.54 -3.18
CA VAL A 64 -6.37 5.44 -3.01
C VAL A 64 -6.05 4.11 -2.38
N LEU A 65 -5.25 3.29 -3.06
CA LEU A 65 -4.76 2.00 -2.59
C LEU A 65 -3.24 2.06 -2.42
N VAL A 66 -2.76 1.87 -1.20
CA VAL A 66 -1.33 1.64 -0.92
C VAL A 66 -1.12 0.15 -0.71
N ARG A 67 -0.35 -0.48 -1.60
CA ARG A 67 -0.12 -1.92 -1.62
C ARG A 67 1.37 -2.24 -1.61
N GLY A 68 1.77 -3.11 -0.69
CA GLY A 68 3.12 -3.63 -0.63
C GLY A 68 3.33 -4.85 -1.55
N LYS A 69 4.59 -5.27 -1.68
CA LYS A 69 4.96 -6.48 -2.43
C LYS A 69 4.23 -7.71 -1.88
N GLN A 70 3.88 -8.62 -2.76
CA GLN A 70 3.33 -9.91 -2.37
C GLN A 70 4.42 -10.81 -1.78
N GLU A 71 4.09 -11.49 -0.71
CA GLU A 71 4.97 -12.42 0.00
C GLU A 71 4.26 -13.75 0.29
N ALA A 72 5.07 -14.74 0.68
CA ALA A 72 4.59 -15.99 1.28
C ALA A 72 4.86 -15.95 2.79
N LEU A 73 3.86 -16.32 3.58
CA LEU A 73 3.93 -16.34 5.05
C LEU A 73 3.52 -17.69 5.60
N THR A 74 4.22 -18.16 6.62
CA THR A 74 3.83 -19.32 7.41
C THR A 74 3.38 -18.88 8.79
N LEU A 75 2.15 -19.17 9.13
CA LEU A 75 1.57 -18.83 10.45
C LEU A 75 1.24 -20.08 11.23
N LYS A 76 1.46 -20.03 12.55
CA LYS A 76 1.10 -21.13 13.45
C LYS A 76 -0.38 -21.07 13.81
N LYS A 77 -1.12 -22.14 13.49
CA LYS A 77 -2.52 -22.31 13.88
C LYS A 77 -2.58 -22.68 15.37
N LYS A 78 -3.10 -21.78 16.18
CA LYS A 78 -3.36 -22.05 17.60
C LYS A 78 -4.76 -22.63 17.79
N GLY A 79 -4.90 -23.60 18.66
CA GLY A 79 -6.19 -24.18 19.03
C GLY A 79 -6.13 -24.89 20.37
N LYS A 80 -7.31 -25.28 20.87
CA LYS A 80 -7.41 -26.04 22.14
C LYS A 80 -7.25 -27.52 21.85
N ALA A 81 -6.21 -28.14 22.41
CA ALA A 81 -6.11 -29.58 22.49
C ALA A 81 -6.95 -30.10 23.66
N LEU A 82 -7.73 -31.14 23.43
CA LEU A 82 -8.65 -31.75 24.40
C LEU A 82 -9.59 -30.74 25.09
N GLY A 83 -9.87 -29.59 24.42
CA GLY A 83 -10.75 -28.55 24.94
C GLY A 83 -10.17 -27.67 26.06
N LEU A 84 -8.98 -27.97 26.57
CA LEU A 84 -8.41 -27.34 27.77
C LEU A 84 -7.16 -26.49 27.49
N LEU A 85 -6.20 -27.02 26.73
CA LEU A 85 -4.88 -26.40 26.57
C LEU A 85 -4.75 -25.73 25.19
N TRP A 86 -4.37 -24.45 25.18
CA TRP A 86 -3.99 -23.75 23.92
C TRP A 86 -2.61 -24.20 23.46
N MET A 87 -2.56 -24.80 22.28
CA MET A 87 -1.31 -25.25 21.71
C MET A 87 -1.24 -24.99 20.20
N ASN A 88 -0.06 -25.17 19.64
CA ASN A 88 0.14 -25.13 18.19
C ASN A 88 -0.44 -26.41 17.57
N LEU A 89 -1.39 -26.26 16.65
CA LEU A 89 -2.04 -27.37 15.95
C LEU A 89 -1.45 -27.61 14.55
N GLY A 90 -0.42 -26.86 14.18
CA GLY A 90 0.24 -26.97 12.87
C GLY A 90 0.49 -25.61 12.23
N ASP A 91 1.10 -25.65 11.08
CA ASP A 91 1.43 -24.48 10.29
C ASP A 91 0.44 -24.30 9.15
N VAL A 92 0.17 -23.05 8.78
CA VAL A 92 -0.66 -22.68 7.63
C VAL A 92 0.16 -21.78 6.75
N HIS A 93 0.28 -22.14 5.47
CA HIS A 93 1.02 -21.37 4.48
C HIS A 93 0.07 -20.49 3.69
N PHE A 94 0.37 -19.20 3.69
CA PHE A 94 -0.32 -18.18 2.90
C PHE A 94 0.62 -17.70 1.80
N LYS A 95 0.16 -17.63 0.56
CA LYS A 95 0.88 -17.10 -0.59
C LYS A 95 0.10 -15.96 -1.23
N LYS A 96 0.80 -15.12 -2.00
CA LYS A 96 0.23 -13.95 -2.69
C LYS A 96 -0.43 -12.94 -1.74
N VAL A 97 0.14 -12.77 -0.55
CA VAL A 97 -0.37 -11.82 0.44
C VAL A 97 0.48 -10.55 0.43
N PRO A 98 -0.08 -9.35 0.26
CA PRO A 98 0.70 -8.12 0.27
C PRO A 98 1.25 -7.84 1.68
N THR A 99 2.43 -7.25 1.76
CA THR A 99 3.03 -6.83 3.05
C THR A 99 2.24 -5.72 3.73
N LEU A 100 1.60 -4.85 2.95
CA LEU A 100 0.72 -3.75 3.38
C LEU A 100 -0.47 -3.65 2.43
N TYR A 101 -1.64 -3.31 2.95
CA TYR A 101 -2.85 -3.07 2.17
C TYR A 101 -3.72 -2.00 2.83
N LEU A 102 -3.56 -0.76 2.40
CA LEU A 102 -4.31 0.38 2.92
C LEU A 102 -5.20 0.95 1.81
N LEU A 103 -6.50 0.93 2.03
CA LEU A 103 -7.50 1.40 1.08
C LEU A 103 -8.23 2.60 1.67
N TYR A 104 -8.29 3.68 0.92
CA TYR A 104 -9.00 4.92 1.25
C TYR A 104 -10.00 5.22 0.15
N SER A 105 -11.20 5.67 0.50
CA SER A 105 -12.20 6.10 -0.48
C SER A 105 -12.78 7.46 -0.12
N SER A 106 -13.31 8.14 -1.12
CA SER A 106 -13.94 9.45 -0.98
C SER A 106 -15.27 9.40 -0.24
N GLU A 107 -16.02 8.32 -0.39
CA GLU A 107 -17.34 8.20 0.16
C GLU A 107 -17.37 7.47 1.51
N THR A 108 -18.14 8.02 2.44
CA THR A 108 -18.33 7.46 3.78
C THR A 108 -19.32 6.30 3.79
N ASN A 109 -20.34 6.36 2.91
CA ASN A 109 -21.39 5.35 2.87
C ASN A 109 -20.93 4.09 2.16
N MET A 110 -20.94 2.94 2.85
CA MET A 110 -20.56 1.63 2.30
C MET A 110 -21.49 1.15 1.17
N ASP A 111 -22.66 1.75 1.03
CA ASP A 111 -23.60 1.44 -0.07
C ASP A 111 -23.29 2.27 -1.32
N SER A 112 -22.46 3.29 -1.19
CA SER A 112 -22.03 4.11 -2.32
C SER A 112 -21.03 3.37 -3.20
N THR A 113 -20.93 3.79 -4.44
CA THR A 113 -20.21 3.09 -5.48
C THR A 113 -18.72 2.93 -5.17
N ALA A 114 -18.07 3.99 -4.65
CA ALA A 114 -16.63 3.99 -4.36
C ALA A 114 -16.25 3.29 -3.04
N SER A 115 -17.24 2.97 -2.18
CA SER A 115 -17.00 2.29 -0.89
C SER A 115 -17.70 0.94 -0.80
N ASN A 116 -18.52 0.55 -1.80
CA ASN A 116 -19.26 -0.71 -1.79
C ASN A 116 -18.31 -1.90 -1.96
N PRO A 117 -18.25 -2.85 -0.99
CA PRO A 117 -17.35 -3.99 -1.08
C PRO A 117 -17.54 -4.85 -2.34
N LYS A 118 -18.76 -5.00 -2.84
CA LYS A 118 -19.05 -5.77 -4.06
C LYS A 118 -18.54 -5.06 -5.32
N THR A 119 -18.65 -3.74 -5.37
CA THR A 119 -18.11 -2.94 -6.47
C THR A 119 -16.60 -2.99 -6.46
N LEU A 120 -15.97 -2.75 -5.30
CA LEU A 120 -14.51 -2.83 -5.13
C LEU A 120 -13.98 -4.21 -5.50
N GLU A 121 -14.67 -5.28 -5.11
CA GLU A 121 -14.31 -6.66 -5.47
C GLU A 121 -14.31 -6.88 -7.00
N LYS A 122 -15.34 -6.40 -7.71
CA LYS A 122 -15.40 -6.48 -9.18
C LYS A 122 -14.28 -5.71 -9.87
N LEU A 123 -13.82 -4.63 -9.25
CA LEU A 123 -12.70 -3.82 -9.74
C LEU A 123 -11.32 -4.40 -9.37
N GLY A 124 -11.26 -5.55 -8.71
CA GLY A 124 -10.02 -6.18 -8.31
C GLY A 124 -9.35 -5.54 -7.09
N ILE A 125 -10.11 -4.87 -6.23
CA ILE A 125 -9.64 -4.20 -5.02
C ILE A 125 -10.53 -4.54 -3.82
N GLY A 126 -10.07 -4.20 -2.62
CA GLY A 126 -10.81 -4.46 -1.39
C GLY A 126 -10.53 -5.83 -0.76
N PHE A 127 -11.05 -6.03 0.45
CA PHE A 127 -10.74 -7.24 1.22
C PHE A 127 -11.40 -8.51 0.66
N GLU A 128 -12.56 -8.40 0.04
CA GLU A 128 -13.22 -9.57 -0.57
C GLU A 128 -12.43 -10.07 -1.80
N TYR A 129 -11.91 -9.16 -2.62
CA TYR A 129 -11.00 -9.52 -3.69
C TYR A 129 -9.70 -10.12 -3.15
N LEU A 130 -9.11 -9.50 -2.12
CA LEU A 130 -7.87 -9.98 -1.51
C LEU A 130 -8.00 -11.40 -0.95
N LYS A 131 -9.17 -11.77 -0.37
CA LYS A 131 -9.44 -13.15 0.06
C LYS A 131 -9.41 -14.15 -1.10
N LYS A 132 -9.90 -13.75 -2.27
CA LYS A 132 -9.89 -14.61 -3.48
C LYS A 132 -8.51 -14.72 -4.11
N GLU A 133 -7.72 -13.63 -4.04
CA GLU A 133 -6.36 -13.58 -4.60
C GLU A 133 -5.37 -14.41 -3.76
N MET A 134 -5.53 -14.45 -2.43
CA MET A 134 -4.62 -15.19 -1.57
C MET A 134 -4.76 -16.71 -1.73
N GLU A 135 -3.61 -17.38 -1.79
CA GLU A 135 -3.54 -18.83 -1.81
C GLU A 135 -3.26 -19.35 -0.40
N ILE A 136 -4.11 -20.25 0.08
CA ILE A 136 -4.00 -20.84 1.43
C ILE A 136 -3.84 -22.33 1.27
N GLU A 137 -2.73 -22.89 1.76
CA GLU A 137 -2.49 -24.32 1.80
C GLU A 137 -3.23 -24.93 3.00
N ALA A 138 -4.52 -25.21 2.80
CA ALA A 138 -5.41 -25.81 3.78
C ALA A 138 -6.58 -26.53 3.08
N PRO A 139 -7.29 -27.45 3.78
CA PRO A 139 -8.54 -28.00 3.27
C PRO A 139 -9.53 -26.92 2.88
N GLN A 140 -10.28 -27.13 1.79
CA GLN A 140 -11.20 -26.14 1.24
C GLN A 140 -12.20 -25.59 2.29
N ALA A 141 -12.72 -26.47 3.15
CA ALA A 141 -13.66 -26.09 4.21
C ALA A 141 -13.09 -25.11 5.24
N ASP A 142 -11.77 -25.02 5.38
CA ASP A 142 -11.09 -24.14 6.34
C ASP A 142 -10.63 -22.82 5.71
N ARG A 143 -10.57 -22.72 4.38
CA ARG A 143 -9.93 -21.57 3.68
C ARG A 143 -10.57 -20.23 4.01
N ASP A 144 -11.89 -20.13 3.93
CA ASP A 144 -12.60 -18.87 4.20
C ASP A 144 -12.42 -18.42 5.65
N ARG A 145 -12.45 -19.38 6.59
CA ARG A 145 -12.19 -19.09 8.00
C ARG A 145 -10.75 -18.59 8.21
N LEU A 146 -9.77 -19.28 7.63
CA LEU A 146 -8.36 -18.89 7.72
C LEU A 146 -8.07 -17.55 7.04
N ALA A 147 -8.70 -17.28 5.89
CA ALA A 147 -8.61 -15.99 5.22
C ALA A 147 -9.12 -14.85 6.12
N ASN A 148 -10.29 -15.03 6.74
CA ASN A 148 -10.86 -14.05 7.66
C ASN A 148 -9.98 -13.82 8.89
N GLU A 149 -9.45 -14.88 9.51
CA GLU A 149 -8.54 -14.77 10.65
C GLU A 149 -7.21 -14.10 10.26
N PHE A 150 -6.69 -14.39 9.09
CA PHE A 150 -5.52 -13.70 8.54
C PHE A 150 -5.76 -12.20 8.36
N LEU A 151 -6.88 -11.81 7.74
CA LEU A 151 -7.24 -10.40 7.58
C LEU A 151 -7.38 -9.69 8.93
N LYS A 152 -8.07 -10.29 9.90
CA LYS A 152 -8.17 -9.74 11.26
C LYS A 152 -6.81 -9.57 11.92
N LEU A 153 -5.89 -10.52 11.75
CA LEU A 153 -4.53 -10.41 12.26
C LEU A 153 -3.79 -9.23 11.67
N LYS A 154 -3.81 -9.09 10.34
CA LYS A 154 -3.14 -7.98 9.63
C LYS A 154 -3.79 -6.62 9.95
N GLN A 155 -5.12 -6.58 10.12
CA GLN A 155 -5.84 -5.38 10.56
C GLN A 155 -5.44 -4.99 12.00
N LYS A 156 -5.34 -5.95 12.92
CA LYS A 156 -4.87 -5.70 14.30
C LYS A 156 -3.42 -5.20 14.35
N GLN A 157 -2.61 -5.58 13.38
CA GLN A 157 -1.23 -5.08 13.22
C GLN A 157 -1.18 -3.67 12.59
N GLY A 158 -2.29 -3.15 12.09
CA GLY A 158 -2.39 -1.89 11.36
C GLY A 158 -1.87 -1.96 9.92
N LEU A 159 -1.49 -3.16 9.45
CA LEU A 159 -0.94 -3.35 8.11
C LEU A 159 -2.02 -3.42 7.02
N TYR A 160 -3.25 -3.78 7.39
CA TYR A 160 -4.39 -3.79 6.50
C TYR A 160 -5.49 -2.90 7.07
N ALA A 161 -5.98 -1.97 6.28
CA ALA A 161 -7.07 -1.09 6.69
C ALA A 161 -7.92 -0.64 5.50
N PHE A 162 -9.19 -0.37 5.76
CA PHE A 162 -10.09 0.34 4.85
C PHE A 162 -10.65 1.57 5.57
N HIS A 163 -10.47 2.73 4.96
CA HIS A 163 -10.85 4.03 5.51
C HIS A 163 -11.81 4.74 4.55
N PRO A 164 -13.12 4.50 4.65
CA PRO A 164 -14.11 5.20 3.84
C PRO A 164 -14.26 6.65 4.29
N GLY A 165 -14.50 7.56 3.35
CA GLY A 165 -14.75 8.99 3.61
C GLY A 165 -13.53 9.74 4.16
N LYS A 166 -12.32 9.28 3.86
CA LYS A 166 -11.08 9.91 4.34
C LYS A 166 -10.30 10.66 3.26
N ILE A 167 -10.99 11.01 2.17
CA ILE A 167 -10.46 11.85 1.11
C ILE A 167 -11.26 13.15 1.10
N SER A 168 -10.58 14.29 1.26
CA SER A 168 -11.18 15.61 1.22
C SER A 168 -11.13 16.18 -0.19
N PHE A 169 -12.14 16.95 -0.56
CA PHE A 169 -12.21 17.64 -1.85
C PHE A 169 -12.30 19.14 -1.66
N GLU A 170 -11.67 19.88 -2.58
CA GLU A 170 -11.82 21.32 -2.73
C GLU A 170 -12.16 21.62 -4.20
N GLN A 171 -13.24 22.35 -4.45
CA GLN A 171 -13.62 22.72 -5.82
C GLN A 171 -12.61 23.69 -6.40
N LYS A 172 -12.07 23.37 -7.57
CA LYS A 172 -11.09 24.19 -8.29
C LYS A 172 -11.76 25.06 -9.34
N ASN A 173 -12.64 24.46 -10.12
CA ASN A 173 -13.43 25.13 -11.15
C ASN A 173 -14.76 24.37 -11.40
N ASP A 174 -15.51 24.69 -12.47
CA ASP A 174 -16.79 24.07 -12.76
C ASP A 174 -16.70 22.61 -13.23
N THR A 175 -15.52 22.14 -13.64
CA THR A 175 -15.28 20.81 -14.23
C THR A 175 -14.37 19.93 -13.39
N GLU A 176 -13.56 20.53 -12.50
CA GLU A 176 -12.53 19.84 -11.74
C GLU A 176 -12.57 20.18 -10.26
N LYS A 177 -12.21 19.21 -9.43
CA LYS A 177 -11.93 19.38 -8.01
C LYS A 177 -10.57 18.79 -7.66
N SER A 178 -9.89 19.42 -6.69
CA SER A 178 -8.71 18.85 -6.07
C SER A 178 -9.11 17.91 -4.95
N PHE A 179 -8.33 16.84 -4.75
CA PHE A 179 -8.49 15.94 -3.62
C PHE A 179 -7.21 15.85 -2.78
N THR A 180 -7.38 15.55 -1.51
CA THR A 180 -6.29 15.27 -0.58
C THR A 180 -6.65 14.10 0.32
N ALA A 181 -5.79 13.09 0.33
CA ALA A 181 -5.89 11.90 1.17
C ALA A 181 -4.70 11.83 2.13
N GLY A 182 -4.98 11.86 3.42
CA GLY A 182 -3.98 11.63 4.48
C GLY A 182 -3.90 10.14 4.80
N VAL A 183 -2.91 9.44 4.25
CA VAL A 183 -2.68 8.01 4.43
C VAL A 183 -1.78 7.77 5.62
N TRP A 184 -2.27 7.12 6.65
CA TRP A 184 -1.47 6.76 7.82
C TRP A 184 -0.63 5.52 7.54
N ILE A 185 0.69 5.67 7.59
CA ILE A 185 1.66 4.60 7.46
C ILE A 185 1.99 4.05 8.86
N PRO A 186 1.72 2.75 9.15
CA PRO A 186 1.84 2.22 10.50
C PRO A 186 3.30 2.03 10.94
N PRO A 187 3.56 2.02 12.27
CA PRO A 187 4.92 1.82 12.82
C PRO A 187 5.58 0.50 12.42
N ARG A 188 4.78 -0.52 12.13
CA ARG A 188 5.25 -1.88 11.79
C ARG A 188 5.34 -2.15 10.30
N ILE A 189 5.41 -1.07 9.49
CA ILE A 189 5.59 -1.23 8.05
C ILE A 189 6.91 -1.95 7.74
N PRO A 190 6.91 -3.04 6.96
CA PRO A 190 8.14 -3.67 6.50
C PRO A 190 8.97 -2.75 5.60
N PHE A 191 10.28 -2.94 5.55
CA PHE A 191 11.13 -2.26 4.58
C PHE A 191 10.84 -2.77 3.18
N GLY A 192 10.90 -1.89 2.19
CA GLY A 192 10.66 -2.27 0.79
C GLY A 192 10.02 -1.17 -0.04
N GLU A 193 9.54 -1.59 -1.19
CA GLU A 193 8.85 -0.73 -2.16
C GLU A 193 7.35 -1.00 -2.11
N TYR A 194 6.58 0.07 -2.19
CA TYR A 194 5.13 0.09 -2.12
C TYR A 194 4.58 0.81 -3.33
N GLN A 195 3.47 0.33 -3.85
CA GLN A 195 2.73 0.99 -4.93
C GLN A 195 1.57 1.77 -4.35
N ILE A 196 1.42 3.00 -4.77
CA ILE A 196 0.26 3.85 -4.49
C ILE A 196 -0.52 3.98 -5.79
N ASN A 197 -1.71 3.42 -5.81
CA ASN A 197 -2.61 3.49 -6.95
C ASN A 197 -3.73 4.46 -6.59
N VAL A 198 -3.85 5.53 -7.35
CA VAL A 198 -4.95 6.50 -7.24
C VAL A 198 -5.89 6.26 -8.40
N MET A 199 -7.09 5.83 -8.09
CA MET A 199 -8.11 5.46 -9.06
C MET A 199 -9.22 6.50 -9.06
N GLU A 200 -9.47 7.12 -10.19
CA GLU A 200 -10.63 7.96 -10.45
C GLU A 200 -11.80 7.08 -10.86
N MET A 201 -12.94 7.28 -10.22
CA MET A 201 -14.12 6.45 -10.41
C MET A 201 -15.33 7.30 -10.78
N ASN A 202 -16.14 6.79 -11.70
CA ASN A 202 -17.46 7.34 -12.00
C ASN A 202 -18.46 6.19 -12.15
N ASN A 203 -19.59 6.28 -11.46
CA ASN A 203 -20.67 5.28 -11.51
C ASN A 203 -20.20 3.83 -11.34
N GLY A 204 -19.18 3.58 -10.51
CA GLY A 204 -18.64 2.25 -10.23
C GLY A 204 -17.64 1.71 -11.24
N HIS A 205 -17.18 2.52 -12.14
CA HIS A 205 -16.14 2.18 -13.11
C HIS A 205 -14.90 3.01 -12.86
N ILE A 206 -13.74 2.40 -12.99
CA ILE A 206 -12.45 3.12 -12.99
C ILE A 206 -12.34 3.81 -14.35
N ILE A 207 -12.17 5.13 -14.33
CA ILE A 207 -11.99 5.95 -15.53
C ILE A 207 -10.49 6.08 -15.84
N ASP A 208 -9.70 6.38 -14.80
CA ASP A 208 -8.26 6.56 -14.91
C ASP A 208 -7.55 6.08 -13.63
N THR A 209 -6.26 5.77 -13.75
CA THR A 209 -5.44 5.32 -12.64
C THR A 209 -4.04 5.91 -12.73
N ALA A 210 -3.64 6.61 -11.69
CA ALA A 210 -2.26 7.06 -11.52
C ALA A 210 -1.49 6.11 -10.59
N HIS A 211 -0.23 5.88 -10.91
CA HIS A 211 0.66 5.00 -10.15
C HIS A 211 1.85 5.76 -9.61
N HIS A 212 2.12 5.60 -8.32
CA HIS A 212 3.30 6.16 -7.65
C HIS A 212 4.02 5.10 -6.85
N GLU A 213 5.29 5.33 -6.62
CA GLU A 213 6.12 4.49 -5.78
C GLU A 213 6.41 5.19 -4.44
N LEU A 214 6.34 4.42 -3.36
CA LEU A 214 6.78 4.82 -2.04
C LEU A 214 7.87 3.86 -1.60
N LYS A 215 9.02 4.40 -1.17
CA LYS A 215 10.14 3.60 -0.65
C LYS A 215 10.21 3.73 0.86
N VAL A 216 10.30 2.58 1.53
CA VAL A 216 10.50 2.51 2.98
C VAL A 216 11.84 1.87 3.25
N LYS A 217 12.75 2.63 3.88
CA LYS A 217 14.13 2.20 4.15
C LYS A 217 14.43 2.29 5.64
N GLU A 218 15.32 1.43 6.08
CA GLU A 218 15.92 1.50 7.40
C GLU A 218 16.82 2.75 7.49
N ASP A 219 16.81 3.43 8.62
CA ASP A 219 17.63 4.62 8.88
C ASP A 219 18.10 4.68 10.34
N GLY A 220 19.16 5.47 10.56
CA GLY A 220 19.71 5.75 11.87
C GLY A 220 20.45 4.58 12.52
N ILE A 221 20.30 4.43 13.84
CA ILE A 221 21.01 3.41 14.64
C ILE A 221 20.77 1.98 14.15
N PRO A 222 19.52 1.53 13.80
CA PRO A 222 19.32 0.20 13.24
C PRO A 222 20.12 -0.05 11.96
N LEU A 223 20.13 0.88 11.02
CA LEU A 223 20.91 0.76 9.79
C LEU A 223 22.42 0.69 10.10
N MET A 224 22.92 1.51 11.02
CA MET A 224 24.33 1.51 11.42
C MET A 224 24.73 0.18 12.08
N LEU A 225 23.88 -0.36 12.97
CA LEU A 225 24.13 -1.64 13.64
C LEU A 225 24.07 -2.82 12.66
N SER A 226 23.07 -2.85 11.77
CA SER A 226 22.96 -3.90 10.75
C SER A 226 24.15 -3.85 9.78
N SER A 227 24.52 -2.67 9.30
CA SER A 227 25.70 -2.48 8.46
C SER A 227 27.01 -2.93 9.15
N LEU A 228 27.18 -2.58 10.43
CA LEU A 228 28.33 -3.00 11.21
C LEU A 228 28.37 -4.52 11.41
N ALA A 229 27.22 -5.14 11.70
CA ALA A 229 27.12 -6.58 11.93
C ALA A 229 27.39 -7.40 10.66
N PHE A 230 26.84 -6.97 9.50
CA PHE A 230 26.94 -7.73 8.26
C PHE A 230 28.17 -7.40 7.42
N ASN A 231 28.60 -6.12 7.38
CA ASN A 231 29.71 -5.69 6.55
C ASN A 231 31.04 -5.65 7.31
N HIS A 232 31.02 -5.53 8.65
CA HIS A 232 32.18 -5.40 9.52
C HIS A 232 32.05 -6.22 10.80
N SER A 233 31.78 -7.52 10.66
CA SER A 233 31.46 -8.44 11.79
C SER A 233 32.52 -8.47 12.90
N LEU A 234 33.82 -8.33 12.55
CA LEU A 234 34.91 -8.27 13.54
C LEU A 234 34.83 -7.00 14.40
N LEU A 235 34.53 -5.85 13.77
CA LEU A 235 34.33 -4.59 14.50
C LEU A 235 33.08 -4.65 15.37
N TYR A 236 31.99 -5.23 14.87
CA TYR A 236 30.78 -5.45 15.66
C TYR A 236 31.05 -6.28 16.91
N GLY A 237 31.79 -7.42 16.77
CA GLY A 237 32.18 -8.27 17.90
C GLY A 237 33.03 -7.51 18.91
N PHE A 238 34.01 -6.71 18.47
CA PHE A 238 34.85 -5.89 19.33
C PHE A 238 34.01 -4.86 20.12
N PHE A 239 33.13 -4.13 19.46
CA PHE A 239 32.24 -3.16 20.12
C PHE A 239 31.27 -3.83 21.10
N ALA A 240 30.73 -5.00 20.77
CA ALA A 240 29.87 -5.74 21.66
C ALA A 240 30.56 -6.14 22.97
N VAL A 241 31.81 -6.60 22.89
CA VAL A 241 32.65 -6.93 24.08
C VAL A 241 32.95 -5.65 24.89
N LEU A 242 33.30 -4.56 24.22
CA LEU A 242 33.58 -3.28 24.88
C LEU A 242 32.35 -2.78 25.65
N VAL A 243 31.16 -2.80 25.03
CA VAL A 243 29.91 -2.40 25.68
C VAL A 243 29.62 -3.30 26.89
N ALA A 244 29.81 -4.63 26.78
CA ALA A 244 29.60 -5.56 27.87
C ALA A 244 30.53 -5.28 29.05
N VAL A 245 31.82 -5.00 28.79
CA VAL A 245 32.80 -4.64 29.84
C VAL A 245 32.40 -3.34 30.54
N VAL A 246 32.09 -2.30 29.76
CA VAL A 246 31.66 -1.00 30.32
C VAL A 246 30.39 -1.14 31.15
N ALA A 247 29.40 -1.89 30.66
CA ALA A 247 28.18 -2.16 31.39
C ALA A 247 28.43 -2.92 32.68
N GLY A 248 29.31 -3.93 32.66
CA GLY A 248 29.72 -4.69 33.86
C GLY A 248 30.39 -3.80 34.91
N LEU A 249 31.34 -2.94 34.48
CA LEU A 249 32.00 -1.99 35.38
C LEU A 249 31.03 -0.95 35.95
N ALA A 250 30.09 -0.46 35.14
CA ALA A 250 29.06 0.47 35.57
C ALA A 250 28.13 -0.19 36.63
N MET A 251 27.72 -1.45 36.40
CA MET A 251 26.93 -2.21 37.38
C MET A 251 27.68 -2.42 38.68
N ASP A 252 28.97 -2.77 38.62
CA ASP A 252 29.81 -2.90 39.82
C ASP A 252 29.92 -1.58 40.59
N PHE A 253 30.12 -0.48 39.90
CA PHE A 253 30.19 0.85 40.47
C PHE A 253 28.86 1.27 41.16
N PHE A 254 27.73 1.04 40.55
CA PHE A 254 26.42 1.45 41.10
C PHE A 254 25.88 0.51 42.15
N PHE A 255 26.17 -0.78 42.06
CA PHE A 255 25.61 -1.81 42.93
C PHE A 255 26.65 -2.50 43.86
N GLY A 256 27.94 -2.39 43.53
CA GLY A 256 29.02 -2.98 44.29
C GLY A 256 29.35 -2.26 45.62
N SER A 257 28.97 -1.00 45.80
CA SER A 257 29.23 -0.21 47.01
C SER A 257 28.45 -0.63 48.26
N GLY A 258 27.64 -1.68 48.18
CA GLY A 258 26.75 -2.11 49.27
C GLY A 258 27.27 -3.25 50.18
N LYS A 259 28.48 -3.79 49.95
CA LYS A 259 29.04 -4.91 50.79
C LYS A 259 30.44 -4.62 51.33
N GLY A 260 30.56 -3.54 52.06
CA GLY A 260 31.73 -3.26 52.87
C GLY A 260 31.31 -3.06 54.34
N GLY A 261 31.09 -4.14 55.09
CA GLY A 261 30.81 -3.99 56.53
C GLY A 261 30.25 -5.22 57.15
N GLY A 262 31.12 -6.19 57.54
CA GLY A 262 30.68 -7.33 58.33
C GLY A 262 31.74 -8.42 58.52
N ALA A 263 32.90 -8.00 59.00
CA ALA A 263 33.84 -8.95 59.64
C ALA A 263 33.75 -8.71 61.15
N HIS A 264 33.14 -9.62 61.85
CA HIS A 264 33.54 -10.07 63.20
C HIS A 264 32.81 -11.37 63.52
#